data_eb975fe94cf1069090db34b754150596
#
_entry.id   eb975fe94cf1069090db34b754150596
#
_cell.length_a   1.000
_cell.length_b   1.000
_cell.length_c   1.000
_cell.angle_alpha   90.00
_cell.angle_beta   90.00
_cell.angle_gamma   90.00
#
_symmetry.space_group_name_H-M   'P 1'
#
loop_
_entity.id
_entity.type
_entity.pdbx_description
1 polymer ?
#
loop_
_entity_poly.entity_id
_entity_poly.type
_entity_poly.pdbx_seq_one_letter_code
_entity_poly.pdbx_strand_id
1 'polypeptide(L)'
;MESIRYFMLKGIESFIDHIKSVETHGVCYWKKANNKKFNIGDICYLYLSDNKHNAIRYKLEVVDTSCERIDSDCWLKPFKPDKDCYKLKPVGDIYLGHELDKDNLEAIGISRYVQFMELSPEQVEYIDKYFHF
;
A
#
# COMPACT_ATOMS: atom_id res chain seq x y z
N MET A 1 0.20 14.29 20.88
CA MET A 1 -0.53 13.77 19.70
C MET A 1 0.45 13.55 18.57
N GLU A 2 0.53 12.34 18.05
CA GLU A 2 1.44 12.05 16.96
C GLU A 2 0.85 12.51 15.64
N SER A 3 1.71 13.06 14.78
CA SER A 3 1.32 13.44 13.42
C SER A 3 1.15 12.20 12.55
N ILE A 4 0.20 12.26 11.62
CA ILE A 4 0.03 11.21 10.60
C ILE A 4 1.27 11.19 9.71
N ARG A 5 1.81 10.00 9.48
CA ARG A 5 2.91 9.80 8.56
C ARG A 5 2.39 9.17 7.27
N TYR A 6 3.10 9.41 6.18
CA TYR A 6 2.70 8.96 4.85
C TYR A 6 3.81 8.13 4.22
N PHE A 7 3.46 6.96 3.73
CA PHE A 7 4.42 6.00 3.17
C PHE A 7 3.97 5.51 1.80
N MET A 8 4.93 5.02 1.02
CA MET A 8 4.66 4.22 -0.16
C MET A 8 5.07 2.78 0.13
N LEU A 9 4.18 1.83 -0.17
CA LEU A 9 4.42 0.40 -0.08
C LEU A 9 4.35 -0.22 -1.47
N LYS A 10 5.27 -1.14 -1.78
CA LYS A 10 5.25 -1.85 -3.05
C LYS A 10 4.71 -3.26 -2.84
N GLY A 11 3.55 -3.54 -3.44
CA GLY A 11 2.95 -4.87 -3.46
C GLY A 11 3.41 -5.64 -4.68
N ILE A 12 3.85 -6.89 -4.47
CA ILE A 12 4.26 -7.76 -5.56
C ILE A 12 3.05 -8.62 -5.93
N GLU A 13 2.36 -8.27 -7.03
CA GLU A 13 1.10 -8.90 -7.41
C GLU A 13 1.25 -10.36 -7.86
N SER A 14 2.45 -10.76 -8.28
CA SER A 14 2.71 -12.17 -8.56
C SER A 14 2.77 -13.04 -7.30
N PHE A 15 2.88 -12.42 -6.12
CA PHE A 15 2.89 -13.14 -4.84
C PHE A 15 1.54 -13.08 -4.15
N ILE A 16 0.90 -11.92 -4.13
CA ILE A 16 -0.37 -11.68 -3.45
C ILE A 16 -1.23 -10.78 -4.34
N ASP A 17 -2.47 -11.16 -4.57
CA ASP A 17 -3.44 -10.35 -5.31
C ASP A 17 -4.09 -9.35 -4.34
N HIS A 18 -3.52 -8.15 -4.24
CA HIS A 18 -3.98 -7.12 -3.31
C HIS A 18 -5.33 -6.54 -3.73
N ILE A 19 -5.62 -6.48 -5.02
CA ILE A 19 -6.94 -6.02 -5.50
C ILE A 19 -8.03 -6.99 -5.02
N LYS A 20 -7.78 -8.29 -5.16
CA LYS A 20 -8.72 -9.30 -4.67
C LYS A 20 -8.91 -9.21 -3.15
N SER A 21 -7.82 -8.92 -2.40
CA SER A 21 -7.91 -8.75 -0.96
C SER A 21 -8.83 -7.59 -0.59
N VAL A 22 -8.70 -6.45 -1.26
CA VAL A 22 -9.56 -5.29 -1.05
C VAL A 22 -11.02 -5.62 -1.42
N GLU A 23 -11.22 -6.25 -2.58
CA GLU A 23 -12.58 -6.55 -3.05
C GLU A 23 -13.29 -7.60 -2.19
N THR A 24 -12.56 -8.60 -1.71
CA THR A 24 -13.13 -9.74 -0.96
C THR A 24 -13.21 -9.44 0.53
N HIS A 25 -12.17 -8.85 1.12
CA HIS A 25 -12.04 -8.66 2.56
C HIS A 25 -12.18 -7.20 2.99
N GLY A 26 -12.15 -6.26 2.06
CA GLY A 26 -12.22 -4.83 2.36
C GLY A 26 -10.94 -4.27 2.98
N VAL A 27 -9.86 -5.03 3.04
CA VAL A 27 -8.58 -4.65 3.66
C VAL A 27 -7.43 -5.36 2.95
N CYS A 28 -6.21 -4.83 3.18
CA CYS A 28 -4.97 -5.53 2.90
C CYS A 28 -4.23 -5.80 4.20
N TYR A 29 -3.42 -6.86 4.22
CA TYR A 29 -2.56 -7.17 5.35
C TYR A 29 -1.12 -6.94 4.96
N TRP A 30 -0.31 -6.48 5.92
CA TRP A 30 1.12 -6.22 5.67
C TRP A 30 1.94 -6.80 6.79
N LYS A 31 2.93 -7.60 6.42
CA LYS A 31 3.83 -8.24 7.38
C LYS A 31 4.67 -7.19 8.10
N LYS A 32 4.86 -7.37 9.40
CA LYS A 32 5.76 -6.51 10.18
C LYS A 32 7.21 -6.78 9.82
N ALA A 33 8.00 -5.71 9.77
CA ALA A 33 9.44 -5.76 9.57
C ALA A 33 10.09 -4.68 10.43
N ASN A 34 11.36 -4.89 10.78
CA ASN A 34 12.06 -3.99 11.71
C ASN A 34 12.14 -2.55 11.19
N ASN A 35 12.20 -2.36 9.89
CA ASN A 35 12.29 -1.03 9.27
C ASN A 35 10.94 -0.48 8.80
N LYS A 36 9.83 -1.18 9.08
CA LYS A 36 8.50 -0.79 8.62
C LYS A 36 7.55 -0.80 9.82
N LYS A 37 7.58 0.29 10.59
CA LYS A 37 6.74 0.42 11.79
C LYS A 37 5.72 1.52 11.56
N PHE A 38 4.44 1.15 11.64
CA PHE A 38 3.32 2.07 11.45
C PHE A 38 2.56 2.27 12.75
N ASN A 39 1.91 3.43 12.85
CA ASN A 39 0.94 3.72 13.89
C ASN A 39 -0.46 3.73 13.29
N ILE A 40 -1.47 3.45 14.10
CA ILE A 40 -2.87 3.57 13.67
C ILE A 40 -3.09 5.01 13.17
N GLY A 41 -3.72 5.13 11.99
CA GLY A 41 -3.95 6.40 11.33
C GLY A 41 -2.90 6.79 10.29
N ASP A 42 -1.75 6.12 10.25
CA ASP A 42 -0.76 6.35 9.20
C ASP A 42 -1.35 5.97 7.84
N ILE A 43 -0.90 6.67 6.79
CA ILE A 43 -1.37 6.47 5.43
C ILE A 43 -0.30 5.76 4.61
N CYS A 44 -0.71 4.75 3.87
CA CYS A 44 0.17 4.00 2.98
C CYS A 44 -0.42 4.00 1.57
N TYR A 45 0.33 4.53 0.60
CA TYR A 45 -0.05 4.44 -0.81
C TYR A 45 0.51 3.14 -1.37
N LEU A 46 -0.36 2.30 -1.88
CA LEU A 46 0.02 0.97 -2.36
C LEU A 46 0.35 1.00 -3.85
N TYR A 47 1.61 0.74 -4.17
CA TYR A 47 2.10 0.56 -5.53
C TYR A 47 1.96 -0.92 -5.91
N LEU A 48 1.29 -1.20 -7.02
CA LEU A 48 1.13 -2.57 -7.53
C LEU A 48 2.18 -2.83 -8.60
N SER A 49 3.08 -3.77 -8.30
CA SER A 49 4.21 -4.10 -9.17
C SER A 49 3.87 -5.31 -10.03
N ASP A 50 3.28 -5.05 -11.18
CA ASP A 50 3.07 -6.06 -12.23
C ASP A 50 3.01 -5.36 -13.60
N ASN A 51 3.00 -6.15 -14.67
CA ASN A 51 2.97 -5.61 -16.04
C ASN A 51 1.68 -4.85 -16.37
N LYS A 52 0.62 -5.09 -15.61
CA LYS A 52 -0.69 -4.49 -15.84
C LYS A 52 -0.81 -3.12 -15.18
N HIS A 53 -0.14 -2.91 -14.05
CA HIS A 53 -0.28 -1.69 -13.25
C HIS A 53 0.98 -0.84 -13.21
N ASN A 54 2.02 -1.26 -12.50
CA ASN A 54 3.25 -0.49 -12.27
C ASN A 54 2.96 0.95 -11.83
N ALA A 55 2.06 1.10 -10.87
CA ALA A 55 1.57 2.41 -10.42
C ALA A 55 0.99 2.31 -9.02
N ILE A 56 0.89 3.47 -8.34
CA ILE A 56 0.12 3.55 -7.09
C ILE A 56 -1.37 3.45 -7.45
N ARG A 57 -2.08 2.52 -6.81
CA ARG A 57 -3.50 2.25 -7.07
C ARG A 57 -4.41 2.49 -5.89
N TYR A 58 -3.90 2.42 -4.66
CA TYR A 58 -4.72 2.59 -3.46
C TYR A 58 -4.10 3.56 -2.48
N LYS A 59 -4.96 4.30 -1.80
CA LYS A 59 -4.64 5.00 -0.56
C LYS A 59 -5.20 4.16 0.57
N LEU A 60 -4.35 3.74 1.50
CA LEU A 60 -4.72 2.86 2.60
C LEU A 60 -4.42 3.54 3.94
N GLU A 61 -5.27 3.28 4.93
CA GLU A 61 -5.06 3.75 6.30
C GLU A 61 -4.75 2.56 7.20
N VAL A 62 -3.77 2.70 8.08
CA VAL A 62 -3.46 1.67 9.08
C VAL A 62 -4.56 1.70 10.15
N VAL A 63 -5.33 0.62 10.24
CA VAL A 63 -6.45 0.52 11.18
C VAL A 63 -6.20 -0.47 12.30
N ASP A 64 -5.19 -1.33 12.18
CA ASP A 64 -4.79 -2.26 13.23
C ASP A 64 -3.29 -2.51 13.10
N THR A 65 -2.59 -2.56 14.23
CA THR A 65 -1.15 -2.79 14.27
C THR A 65 -0.79 -4.18 14.84
N SER A 66 -1.78 -5.01 15.13
CA SER A 66 -1.53 -6.36 15.63
C SER A 66 -2.76 -7.22 15.35
N CYS A 67 -2.75 -7.91 14.22
CA CYS A 67 -3.83 -8.80 13.84
C CYS A 67 -3.32 -10.00 13.07
N GLU A 68 -4.12 -11.08 13.07
CA GLU A 68 -3.85 -12.26 12.25
C GLU A 68 -4.37 -12.01 10.83
N ARG A 69 -3.57 -12.35 9.82
CA ARG A 69 -4.02 -12.20 8.44
C ARG A 69 -4.94 -13.36 8.03
N ILE A 70 -5.99 -13.01 7.29
CA ILE A 70 -7.01 -13.97 6.85
C ILE A 70 -7.13 -14.01 5.32
N ASP A 71 -6.13 -13.53 4.60
CA ASP A 71 -6.15 -13.35 3.14
C ASP A 71 -5.52 -14.52 2.37
N SER A 72 -5.55 -15.73 2.92
CA SER A 72 -4.94 -16.92 2.29
C SER A 72 -5.47 -17.15 0.87
N ASP A 73 -6.73 -16.80 0.62
CA ASP A 73 -7.38 -16.94 -0.70
C ASP A 73 -6.85 -15.97 -1.75
N CYS A 74 -6.07 -14.95 -1.34
CA CYS A 74 -5.49 -13.97 -2.24
C CYS A 74 -4.01 -14.24 -2.55
N TRP A 75 -3.41 -15.25 -1.92
CA TRP A 75 -2.01 -15.59 -2.13
C TRP A 75 -1.83 -16.42 -3.39
N LEU A 76 -0.90 -16.00 -4.24
CA LEU A 76 -0.54 -16.69 -5.48
C LEU A 76 0.68 -17.58 -5.29
N LYS A 77 1.38 -17.46 -4.17
CA LYS A 77 2.44 -18.35 -3.70
C LYS A 77 1.99 -19.03 -2.41
N PRO A 78 2.70 -20.05 -1.90
CA PRO A 78 2.31 -20.74 -0.67
C PRO A 78 2.10 -19.77 0.50
N PHE A 79 0.93 -19.85 1.12
CA PHE A 79 0.54 -18.96 2.21
C PHE A 79 1.38 -19.18 3.46
N LYS A 80 1.87 -18.09 4.03
CA LYS A 80 2.56 -18.07 5.31
C LYS A 80 1.67 -17.35 6.32
N PRO A 81 1.09 -18.06 7.31
CA PRO A 81 0.21 -17.41 8.29
C PRO A 81 1.02 -16.54 9.23
N ASP A 82 0.89 -15.24 9.10
CA ASP A 82 1.43 -14.28 10.06
C ASP A 82 0.33 -13.94 11.07
N LYS A 83 0.63 -14.11 12.36
CA LYS A 83 -0.33 -13.86 13.42
C LYS A 83 -0.27 -12.45 13.96
N ASP A 84 0.71 -11.67 13.52
CA ASP A 84 0.93 -10.31 14.01
C ASP A 84 1.26 -9.41 12.81
N CYS A 85 0.22 -8.88 12.18
CA CYS A 85 0.32 -8.07 10.97
C CYS A 85 -0.33 -6.71 11.16
N TYR A 86 0.00 -5.79 10.25
CA TYR A 86 -0.77 -4.57 10.06
C TYR A 86 -2.00 -4.86 9.21
N LYS A 87 -3.12 -4.22 9.55
CA LYS A 87 -4.32 -4.21 8.72
C LYS A 87 -4.48 -2.83 8.12
N LEU A 88 -4.62 -2.78 6.80
CA LEU A 88 -4.71 -1.54 6.03
C LEU A 88 -6.05 -1.50 5.31
N LYS A 89 -6.80 -0.41 5.53
CA LYS A 89 -8.14 -0.24 4.94
C LYS A 89 -8.10 0.84 3.85
N PRO A 90 -8.71 0.59 2.68
CA PRO A 90 -8.75 1.60 1.62
C PRO A 90 -9.48 2.88 2.07
N VAL A 91 -8.91 4.02 1.70
CA VAL A 91 -9.55 5.32 1.80
C VAL A 91 -10.00 5.69 0.40
N GLY A 92 -11.27 5.40 0.09
CA GLY A 92 -11.83 5.59 -1.24
C GLY A 92 -11.54 4.44 -2.21
N ASP A 93 -11.69 4.71 -3.50
CA ASP A 93 -11.62 3.71 -4.55
C ASP A 93 -10.21 3.55 -5.13
N ILE A 94 -10.01 2.46 -5.87
CA ILE A 94 -8.80 2.28 -6.67
C ILE A 94 -8.66 3.40 -7.70
N TYR A 95 -7.44 3.92 -7.87
CA TYR A 95 -7.15 4.91 -8.89
C TYR A 95 -6.50 4.22 -10.10
N LEU A 96 -7.13 4.31 -11.27
CA LEU A 96 -6.70 3.60 -12.48
C LEU A 96 -6.07 4.49 -13.54
N GLY A 97 -5.78 5.75 -13.21
CA GLY A 97 -5.12 6.67 -14.13
C GLY A 97 -3.63 6.39 -14.30
N HIS A 98 -2.97 7.17 -15.15
CA HIS A 98 -1.54 7.00 -15.46
C HIS A 98 -0.64 7.96 -14.68
N GLU A 99 -1.20 8.92 -13.97
CA GLU A 99 -0.44 9.99 -13.31
C GLU A 99 0.43 9.47 -12.17
N LEU A 100 0.13 8.29 -11.63
CA LEU A 100 0.88 7.68 -10.53
C LEU A 100 1.64 6.43 -10.98
N ASP A 101 1.98 6.33 -12.27
CA ASP A 101 2.80 5.24 -12.77
C ASP A 101 4.29 5.43 -12.41
N LYS A 102 5.09 4.40 -12.69
CA LYS A 102 6.51 4.38 -12.31
C LYS A 102 7.30 5.57 -12.84
N ASP A 103 7.03 6.03 -14.07
CA ASP A 103 7.78 7.11 -14.68
C ASP A 103 7.43 8.45 -14.04
N ASN A 104 6.14 8.69 -13.79
CA ASN A 104 5.69 9.90 -13.10
C ASN A 104 6.17 9.95 -11.65
N LEU A 105 6.20 8.80 -10.97
CA LEU A 105 6.70 8.72 -9.60
C LEU A 105 8.21 8.99 -9.55
N GLU A 106 8.98 8.51 -10.52
CA GLU A 106 10.41 8.82 -10.60
C GLU A 106 10.65 10.30 -10.77
N ALA A 107 9.79 10.99 -11.50
CA ALA A 107 9.90 12.45 -11.69
C ALA A 107 9.75 13.22 -10.37
N ILE A 108 9.12 12.66 -9.35
CA ILE A 108 8.98 13.29 -8.03
C ILE A 108 9.87 12.63 -6.97
N GLY A 109 10.88 11.86 -7.39
CA GLY A 109 11.89 11.30 -6.48
C GLY A 109 11.55 9.94 -5.89
N ILE A 110 10.57 9.22 -6.44
CA ILE A 110 10.23 7.86 -5.98
C ILE A 110 10.77 6.85 -7.00
N SER A 111 11.88 6.20 -6.67
CA SER A 111 12.52 5.22 -7.55
C SER A 111 11.66 3.97 -7.69
N ARG A 112 11.61 3.41 -8.91
CA ARG A 112 10.93 2.14 -9.19
C ARG A 112 11.50 0.95 -8.41
N TYR A 113 12.70 1.08 -7.88
CA TYR A 113 13.37 0.01 -7.13
C TYR A 113 13.09 0.05 -5.63
N VAL A 114 12.42 1.10 -5.16
CA VAL A 114 12.09 1.23 -3.73
C VAL A 114 10.92 0.31 -3.38
N GLN A 115 11.08 -0.48 -2.30
CA GLN A 115 10.02 -1.35 -1.80
C GLN A 115 9.16 -0.65 -0.75
N PHE A 116 9.72 0.35 -0.06
CA PHE A 116 9.09 1.07 1.03
C PHE A 116 9.83 2.38 1.26
N MET A 117 9.09 3.48 1.45
CA MET A 117 9.70 4.74 1.84
C MET A 117 8.68 5.65 2.53
N GLU A 118 9.16 6.48 3.42
CA GLU A 118 8.36 7.58 3.94
C GLU A 118 8.37 8.72 2.92
N LEU A 119 7.19 9.31 2.69
CA LEU A 119 7.01 10.33 1.66
C LEU A 119 7.18 11.73 2.25
N SER A 120 7.77 12.64 1.45
CA SER A 120 7.85 14.05 1.78
C SER A 120 6.49 14.74 1.60
N PRO A 121 6.27 15.93 2.21
CA PRO A 121 5.03 16.67 2.00
C PRO A 121 4.74 16.96 0.52
N GLU A 122 5.76 17.24 -0.28
CA GLU A 122 5.61 17.51 -1.72
C GLU A 122 5.16 16.28 -2.48
N GLN A 123 5.71 15.12 -2.13
CA GLN A 123 5.31 13.84 -2.74
C GLN A 123 3.87 13.49 -2.38
N VAL A 124 3.49 13.67 -1.11
CA VAL A 124 2.12 13.46 -0.65
C VAL A 124 1.15 14.37 -1.41
N GLU A 125 1.48 15.65 -1.53
CA GLU A 125 0.63 16.61 -2.24
C GLU A 125 0.38 16.17 -3.68
N TYR A 126 1.43 15.72 -4.39
CA TYR A 126 1.29 15.24 -5.76
C TYR A 126 0.41 13.99 -5.83
N ILE A 127 0.63 13.01 -4.95
CA ILE A 127 -0.08 11.72 -4.99
C ILE A 127 -1.53 11.86 -4.52
N ASP A 128 -1.73 12.56 -3.40
CA ASP A 128 -3.01 12.57 -2.69
C ASP A 128 -4.13 13.24 -3.49
N LYS A 129 -3.80 14.16 -4.40
CA LYS A 129 -4.82 14.82 -5.22
C LYS A 129 -5.61 13.86 -6.12
N TYR A 130 -5.07 12.66 -6.39
CA TYR A 130 -5.77 11.64 -7.17
C TYR A 130 -6.65 10.74 -6.30
N PHE A 131 -6.66 10.93 -4.99
CA PHE A 131 -7.45 10.17 -4.03
C PHE A 131 -8.43 11.06 -3.24
N HIS A 132 -8.93 12.11 -3.88
CA HIS A 132 -9.98 12.95 -3.30
C HIS A 132 -11.34 12.36 -3.64
N PHE A 133 -12.14 12.16 -2.59
CA PHE A 133 -13.48 11.58 -2.70
C PHE A 133 -14.51 12.44 -1.97
#